data_9f6d1de505cc307831ce095d01b679a1
#
_entry.id   9f6d1de505cc307831ce095d01b679a1
#
_cell.length_a   1.000
_cell.length_b   1.000
_cell.length_c   1.000
_cell.angle_alpha   90.00
_cell.angle_beta   90.00
_cell.angle_gamma   90.00
#
_symmetry.space_group_name_H-M   'P 1'
#
loop_
_entity.id
_entity.type
_entity.pdbx_description
1 polymer ?
#
loop_
_entity_poly.entity_id
_entity_poly.type
_entity_poly.pdbx_seq_one_letter_code
_entity_poly.pdbx_strand_id
1 'polypeptide(L)'
;MPKNIAIVLMGVAGVGKSTIGKALSKTTGITFFDGDDYHTEANRDKMAAGIALSDEDRTAWLFELQGVIENALHKSSCILACSALKKSHRAILEKNSNAVHFVYLEGNKNLIEQRLESRKGHYFPASLLASQLETLEPPENAFTISITQTPSAIVQIIMKTLLNQNTSKAEIGLIGLGVMGKALAQNFVRNSIRVAVYNRELKGVEESVAKNFVESLPLLKDTEAFSNYPSFIDSLQSPKKIFLMIEAGRATEAVLSELAILLNKGDIIVDLGNTYYKETESRIDDFANKGIHFIGAGISGGERGALHGASIMPSGTKEAYELVAPYLNSIAAKDKNNQACSTYIGEGGSGHFVKMVHNGIEYAEMQLLAEIYSLASNAGKNPSEIADMLFSWKADKLDSFLLNATINILNTKEGEQWVLDKIVDVSESKGTGTWATNALTNAAIPASLIANALYARQISSYKKLRVEFEKNFPRQKNTITINEASLKKAYHFAKIIIHFQGFWLLDEFSKNHHWNLNLSEIARIWTKGCIIQSDFMETLVPILKISPTILLEESITEQIKTTAPAATEIVIKALENKIATAILSDAIQFFNAISTAHSTANLIQAQRDYFGAHTFLRIGATAKEHYAWGS
;
A
#
# COMPACT_ATOMS: atom_id res chain seq x y z
N MET A 1 -45.80 -6.95 -1.86
CA MET A 1 -44.93 -6.72 -0.69
C MET A 1 -43.79 -7.71 -0.77
N PRO A 2 -42.54 -7.36 -0.52
CA PRO A 2 -41.49 -8.37 -0.43
C PRO A 2 -41.86 -9.36 0.69
N LYS A 3 -41.67 -10.65 0.42
CA LYS A 3 -41.97 -11.72 1.36
C LYS A 3 -40.89 -11.70 2.44
N ASN A 4 -41.29 -11.65 3.75
CA ASN A 4 -40.33 -11.72 4.86
C ASN A 4 -39.48 -12.99 4.74
N ILE A 5 -38.16 -12.89 5.04
CA ILE A 5 -37.25 -14.04 5.01
C ILE A 5 -36.53 -14.22 6.34
N ALA A 6 -36.14 -15.45 6.66
CA ALA A 6 -35.27 -15.79 7.77
C ALA A 6 -33.91 -16.22 7.22
N ILE A 7 -32.83 -15.52 7.62
CA ILE A 7 -31.45 -15.83 7.26
C ILE A 7 -30.83 -16.61 8.41
N VAL A 8 -30.54 -17.89 8.21
CA VAL A 8 -29.92 -18.75 9.22
C VAL A 8 -28.43 -18.88 8.92
N LEU A 9 -27.58 -18.21 9.73
CA LEU A 9 -26.14 -18.33 9.68
C LEU A 9 -25.71 -19.63 10.34
N MET A 10 -25.19 -20.59 9.57
CA MET A 10 -24.84 -21.91 10.07
C MET A 10 -23.35 -22.25 9.94
N GLY A 11 -22.92 -23.27 10.66
CA GLY A 11 -21.54 -23.79 10.68
C GLY A 11 -21.06 -24.09 12.10
N VAL A 12 -19.87 -24.68 12.23
CA VAL A 12 -19.29 -25.09 13.52
C VAL A 12 -18.97 -23.88 14.43
N ALA A 13 -18.64 -24.16 15.70
CA ALA A 13 -18.15 -23.10 16.60
C ALA A 13 -16.90 -22.44 16.04
N GLY A 14 -16.72 -21.15 16.28
CA GLY A 14 -15.54 -20.39 15.82
C GLY A 14 -15.63 -19.80 14.40
N VAL A 15 -16.60 -20.18 13.55
CA VAL A 15 -16.74 -19.61 12.18
C VAL A 15 -17.23 -18.16 12.15
N GLY A 16 -17.74 -17.61 13.27
CA GLY A 16 -18.12 -16.20 13.37
C GLY A 16 -19.61 -15.91 13.18
N LYS A 17 -20.51 -16.89 13.34
CA LYS A 17 -21.98 -16.73 13.18
C LYS A 17 -22.55 -15.50 13.89
N SER A 18 -22.32 -15.37 15.19
CA SER A 18 -22.83 -14.25 16.01
C SER A 18 -22.20 -12.91 15.62
N THR A 19 -20.91 -12.89 15.25
CA THR A 19 -20.22 -11.69 14.78
C THR A 19 -20.83 -11.17 13.48
N ILE A 20 -21.03 -12.08 12.51
CA ILE A 20 -21.63 -11.75 11.21
C ILE A 20 -23.10 -11.39 11.38
N GLY A 21 -23.85 -12.12 12.23
CA GLY A 21 -25.26 -11.86 12.52
C GLY A 21 -25.50 -10.47 13.11
N LYS A 22 -24.69 -10.08 14.10
CA LYS A 22 -24.74 -8.73 14.70
C LYS A 22 -24.35 -7.63 13.69
N ALA A 23 -23.32 -7.88 12.88
CA ALA A 23 -22.91 -6.93 11.84
C ALA A 23 -23.98 -6.77 10.74
N LEU A 24 -24.58 -7.88 10.30
CA LEU A 24 -25.67 -7.87 9.31
C LEU A 24 -26.91 -7.14 9.86
N SER A 25 -27.28 -7.41 11.11
CA SER A 25 -28.38 -6.73 11.81
C SER A 25 -28.13 -5.22 11.91
N LYS A 26 -26.93 -4.81 12.31
CA LYS A 26 -26.54 -3.39 12.39
C LYS A 26 -26.66 -2.68 11.03
N THR A 27 -26.31 -3.38 9.95
CA THR A 27 -26.31 -2.80 8.60
C THR A 27 -27.71 -2.75 7.99
N THR A 28 -28.56 -3.75 8.26
CA THR A 28 -29.86 -3.91 7.59
C THR A 28 -31.06 -3.48 8.44
N GLY A 29 -30.88 -3.30 9.74
CA GLY A 29 -31.99 -3.10 10.69
C GLY A 29 -32.84 -4.36 10.97
N ILE A 30 -32.46 -5.52 10.39
CA ILE A 30 -33.15 -6.79 10.61
C ILE A 30 -32.79 -7.34 11.98
N THR A 31 -33.81 -7.81 12.74
CA THR A 31 -33.60 -8.34 14.09
C THR A 31 -32.73 -9.59 14.08
N PHE A 32 -31.73 -9.61 14.95
CA PHE A 32 -30.79 -10.73 15.12
C PHE A 32 -31.16 -11.54 16.39
N PHE A 33 -31.18 -12.85 16.26
CA PHE A 33 -31.32 -13.82 17.33
C PHE A 33 -30.06 -14.71 17.39
N ASP A 34 -29.50 -14.89 18.59
CA ASP A 34 -28.43 -15.86 18.81
C ASP A 34 -29.06 -17.18 19.33
N GLY A 35 -28.91 -18.25 18.58
CA GLY A 35 -29.46 -19.55 18.94
C GLY A 35 -28.94 -20.09 20.26
N ASP A 36 -27.75 -19.67 20.69
CA ASP A 36 -27.16 -20.10 21.94
C ASP A 36 -27.95 -19.54 23.17
N ASP A 37 -28.68 -18.43 23.01
CA ASP A 37 -29.51 -17.83 24.06
C ASP A 37 -30.75 -18.69 24.40
N TYR A 38 -31.15 -19.60 23.51
CA TYR A 38 -32.36 -20.45 23.61
C TYR A 38 -32.08 -21.87 24.11
N HIS A 39 -30.83 -22.19 24.49
CA HIS A 39 -30.55 -23.50 25.13
C HIS A 39 -31.17 -23.59 26.51
N THR A 40 -31.68 -24.79 26.84
CA THR A 40 -32.14 -25.11 28.21
C THR A 40 -30.97 -25.03 29.19
N GLU A 41 -31.26 -24.85 30.48
CA GLU A 41 -30.26 -24.83 31.54
C GLU A 41 -29.42 -26.11 31.51
N ALA A 42 -30.06 -27.28 31.38
CA ALA A 42 -29.37 -28.58 31.29
C ALA A 42 -28.42 -28.66 30.09
N ASN A 43 -28.77 -28.07 28.93
CA ASN A 43 -27.88 -28.02 27.77
C ASN A 43 -26.71 -27.09 27.99
N ARG A 44 -26.91 -25.94 28.65
CA ARG A 44 -25.84 -25.01 29.02
C ARG A 44 -24.83 -25.65 29.96
N ASP A 45 -25.32 -26.40 30.97
CA ASP A 45 -24.46 -27.12 31.93
C ASP A 45 -23.63 -28.20 31.23
N LYS A 46 -24.21 -28.97 30.31
CA LYS A 46 -23.47 -29.96 29.50
C LYS A 46 -22.38 -29.27 28.67
N MET A 47 -22.69 -28.19 27.98
CA MET A 47 -21.74 -27.46 27.16
C MET A 47 -20.62 -26.84 28.01
N ALA A 48 -20.95 -26.29 29.19
CA ALA A 48 -19.94 -25.73 30.12
C ALA A 48 -19.01 -26.83 30.68
N ALA A 49 -19.50 -28.04 30.85
CA ALA A 49 -18.72 -29.22 31.24
C ALA A 49 -17.90 -29.85 30.09
N GLY A 50 -17.96 -29.28 28.86
CA GLY A 50 -17.27 -29.83 27.70
C GLY A 50 -17.92 -31.10 27.13
N ILE A 51 -19.19 -31.37 27.44
CA ILE A 51 -19.95 -32.53 26.99
C ILE A 51 -20.73 -32.16 25.73
N ALA A 52 -20.57 -32.92 24.65
CA ALA A 52 -21.31 -32.72 23.42
C ALA A 52 -22.80 -33.01 23.61
N LEU A 53 -23.67 -32.16 23.07
CA LEU A 53 -25.10 -32.38 23.10
C LEU A 53 -25.50 -33.53 22.17
N SER A 54 -26.39 -34.42 22.64
CA SER A 54 -27.00 -35.46 21.81
C SER A 54 -28.05 -34.89 20.85
N ASP A 55 -28.57 -35.71 19.93
CA ASP A 55 -29.62 -35.27 19.02
C ASP A 55 -30.95 -35.02 19.78
N GLU A 56 -31.23 -35.77 20.86
CA GLU A 56 -32.36 -35.52 21.73
C GLU A 56 -32.25 -34.16 22.44
N ASP A 57 -31.08 -33.85 22.99
CA ASP A 57 -30.80 -32.56 23.63
C ASP A 57 -31.03 -31.37 22.67
N ARG A 58 -30.74 -31.54 21.39
CA ARG A 58 -30.86 -30.50 20.36
C ARG A 58 -32.29 -30.37 19.82
N THR A 59 -33.07 -31.45 19.83
CA THR A 59 -34.38 -31.46 19.19
C THR A 59 -35.34 -30.43 19.82
N ALA A 60 -35.45 -30.38 21.14
CA ALA A 60 -36.27 -29.39 21.83
C ALA A 60 -35.83 -27.95 21.54
N TRP A 61 -34.51 -27.69 21.58
CA TRP A 61 -33.94 -26.42 21.26
C TRP A 61 -34.17 -25.98 19.80
N LEU A 62 -34.10 -26.90 18.84
CA LEU A 62 -34.38 -26.61 17.42
C LEU A 62 -35.84 -26.26 17.18
N PHE A 63 -36.77 -26.91 17.89
CA PHE A 63 -38.21 -26.56 17.83
C PHE A 63 -38.46 -25.17 18.43
N GLU A 64 -37.77 -24.79 19.50
CA GLU A 64 -37.87 -23.43 20.05
C GLU A 64 -37.37 -22.38 19.05
N LEU A 65 -36.21 -22.61 18.40
CA LEU A 65 -35.69 -21.74 17.36
C LEU A 65 -36.61 -21.65 16.13
N GLN A 66 -37.23 -22.72 15.75
CA GLN A 66 -38.24 -22.74 14.69
C GLN A 66 -39.43 -21.84 15.04
N GLY A 67 -39.92 -21.90 16.30
CA GLY A 67 -40.95 -20.99 16.81
C GLY A 67 -40.51 -19.52 16.79
N VAL A 68 -39.24 -19.22 17.10
CA VAL A 68 -38.68 -17.86 16.99
C VAL A 68 -38.71 -17.38 15.54
N ILE A 69 -38.30 -18.22 14.58
CA ILE A 69 -38.37 -17.91 13.14
C ILE A 69 -39.79 -17.62 12.71
N GLU A 70 -40.75 -18.48 13.03
CA GLU A 70 -42.18 -18.31 12.66
C GLU A 70 -42.73 -16.99 13.20
N ASN A 71 -42.56 -16.74 14.50
CA ASN A 71 -43.01 -15.51 15.14
C ASN A 71 -42.39 -14.24 14.55
N ALA A 72 -41.10 -14.30 14.17
CA ALA A 72 -40.45 -13.20 13.52
C ALA A 72 -40.97 -12.95 12.10
N LEU A 73 -41.12 -13.99 11.29
CA LEU A 73 -41.61 -13.90 9.91
C LEU A 73 -43.02 -13.33 9.78
N HIS A 74 -43.85 -13.47 10.81
CA HIS A 74 -45.18 -12.81 10.86
C HIS A 74 -45.07 -11.27 10.92
N LYS A 75 -43.95 -10.72 11.40
CA LYS A 75 -43.75 -9.28 11.62
C LYS A 75 -42.78 -8.68 10.61
N SER A 76 -41.61 -9.33 10.42
CA SER A 76 -40.51 -8.84 9.61
C SER A 76 -39.55 -9.98 9.25
N SER A 77 -38.55 -9.70 8.41
CA SER A 77 -37.42 -10.62 8.23
C SER A 77 -36.59 -10.74 9.52
N CYS A 78 -35.88 -11.87 9.69
CA CYS A 78 -35.00 -12.10 10.84
C CYS A 78 -33.68 -12.75 10.44
N ILE A 79 -32.68 -12.63 11.33
CA ILE A 79 -31.38 -13.27 11.24
C ILE A 79 -31.24 -14.18 12.46
N LEU A 80 -30.85 -15.44 12.25
CA LEU A 80 -30.60 -16.40 13.32
C LEU A 80 -29.20 -16.98 13.20
N ALA A 81 -28.41 -16.96 14.27
CA ALA A 81 -27.18 -17.76 14.37
C ALA A 81 -27.53 -19.14 14.98
N CYS A 82 -27.27 -20.22 14.25
CA CYS A 82 -27.52 -21.59 14.71
C CYS A 82 -26.47 -22.53 14.09
N SER A 83 -25.97 -23.53 14.83
CA SER A 83 -25.03 -24.51 14.28
C SER A 83 -25.61 -25.31 13.10
N ALA A 84 -26.84 -25.80 13.20
CA ALA A 84 -27.62 -26.52 12.17
C ALA A 84 -26.80 -27.57 11.37
N LEU A 85 -25.95 -28.36 12.07
CA LEU A 85 -24.92 -29.20 11.47
C LEU A 85 -25.45 -30.33 10.60
N LYS A 86 -26.57 -30.97 11.02
CA LYS A 86 -27.17 -32.10 10.30
C LYS A 86 -28.30 -31.66 9.37
N LYS A 87 -28.55 -32.44 8.32
CA LYS A 87 -29.71 -32.25 7.42
C LYS A 87 -31.04 -32.29 8.20
N SER A 88 -31.17 -33.17 9.20
CA SER A 88 -32.33 -33.25 10.09
C SER A 88 -32.53 -31.96 10.90
N HIS A 89 -31.47 -31.31 11.37
CA HIS A 89 -31.56 -30.04 12.10
C HIS A 89 -32.10 -28.92 11.20
N ARG A 90 -31.63 -28.86 9.96
CA ARG A 90 -32.09 -27.87 8.97
C ARG A 90 -33.54 -28.10 8.59
N ALA A 91 -33.95 -29.36 8.43
CA ALA A 91 -35.33 -29.71 8.13
C ALA A 91 -36.31 -29.27 9.24
N ILE A 92 -35.93 -29.31 10.52
CA ILE A 92 -36.75 -28.77 11.63
C ILE A 92 -36.92 -27.25 11.48
N LEU A 93 -35.82 -26.51 11.21
CA LEU A 93 -35.87 -25.06 11.08
C LEU A 93 -36.63 -24.59 9.83
N GLU A 94 -36.62 -25.36 8.74
CA GLU A 94 -37.34 -25.09 7.49
C GLU A 94 -38.84 -25.47 7.57
N LYS A 95 -39.23 -26.27 8.56
CA LYS A 95 -40.59 -26.81 8.66
C LYS A 95 -41.61 -25.68 8.59
N ASN A 96 -42.54 -25.81 7.63
CA ASN A 96 -43.62 -24.85 7.37
C ASN A 96 -43.24 -23.53 6.69
N SER A 97 -42.02 -23.32 6.24
CA SER A 97 -41.66 -22.04 5.61
C SER A 97 -40.58 -22.14 4.51
N ASN A 98 -40.98 -21.87 3.27
CA ASN A 98 -40.03 -21.66 2.14
C ASN A 98 -39.27 -20.32 2.24
N ALA A 99 -39.40 -19.59 3.35
CA ALA A 99 -38.77 -18.30 3.56
C ALA A 99 -37.45 -18.42 4.38
N VAL A 100 -37.05 -19.63 4.75
CA VAL A 100 -35.80 -19.87 5.49
C VAL A 100 -34.67 -20.09 4.51
N HIS A 101 -33.61 -19.28 4.63
CA HIS A 101 -32.42 -19.36 3.79
C HIS A 101 -31.19 -19.61 4.65
N PHE A 102 -30.50 -20.73 4.39
CA PHE A 102 -29.24 -21.04 5.08
C PHE A 102 -28.06 -20.42 4.43
N VAL A 103 -27.19 -19.81 5.25
CA VAL A 103 -25.87 -19.32 4.89
C VAL A 103 -24.85 -20.16 5.63
N TYR A 104 -24.16 -21.02 4.91
CA TYR A 104 -23.09 -21.85 5.46
C TYR A 104 -21.77 -21.10 5.47
N LEU A 105 -21.25 -20.85 6.68
CA LEU A 105 -19.96 -20.22 6.90
C LEU A 105 -18.88 -21.31 6.93
N GLU A 106 -18.18 -21.45 5.79
CA GLU A 106 -17.19 -22.51 5.58
C GLU A 106 -15.79 -22.04 5.94
N GLY A 107 -15.05 -22.86 6.72
CA GLY A 107 -13.67 -22.63 7.05
C GLY A 107 -12.87 -23.90 7.23
N ASN A 108 -11.56 -23.84 6.96
CA ASN A 108 -10.68 -24.95 7.26
C ASN A 108 -10.44 -25.06 8.79
N LYS A 109 -10.15 -26.28 9.25
CA LYS A 109 -9.95 -26.60 10.67
C LYS A 109 -8.92 -25.70 11.34
N ASN A 110 -7.75 -25.50 10.72
CA ASN A 110 -6.65 -24.72 11.29
C ASN A 110 -7.05 -23.25 11.53
N LEU A 111 -7.76 -22.63 10.60
CA LEU A 111 -8.23 -21.24 10.74
C LEU A 111 -9.26 -21.11 11.87
N ILE A 112 -10.14 -22.12 12.03
CA ILE A 112 -11.16 -22.13 13.08
C ILE A 112 -10.51 -22.31 14.45
N GLU A 113 -9.53 -23.20 14.57
CA GLU A 113 -8.74 -23.42 15.80
C GLU A 113 -8.03 -22.14 16.23
N GLN A 114 -7.29 -21.48 15.32
CA GLN A 114 -6.63 -20.19 15.58
C GLN A 114 -7.61 -19.11 16.08
N ARG A 115 -8.80 -19.04 15.50
CA ARG A 115 -9.84 -18.10 15.94
C ARG A 115 -10.40 -18.41 17.32
N LEU A 116 -10.55 -19.68 17.66
CA LEU A 116 -11.01 -20.10 18.99
C LEU A 116 -9.96 -19.80 20.06
N GLU A 117 -8.67 -20.08 19.79
CA GLU A 117 -7.56 -19.80 20.69
C GLU A 117 -7.36 -18.29 20.97
N SER A 118 -7.64 -17.45 19.98
CA SER A 118 -7.48 -15.98 20.11
C SER A 118 -8.61 -15.31 20.92
N ARG A 119 -9.71 -16.01 21.25
CA ARG A 119 -10.84 -15.46 22.01
C ARG A 119 -10.53 -15.36 23.50
N LYS A 120 -10.53 -14.16 24.06
CA LYS A 120 -10.50 -13.95 25.52
C LYS A 120 -11.90 -14.16 26.11
N GLY A 121 -12.03 -15.07 27.10
CA GLY A 121 -13.22 -15.18 27.94
C GLY A 121 -14.22 -16.30 27.63
N HIS A 122 -14.03 -17.12 26.59
CA HIS A 122 -14.81 -18.32 26.32
C HIS A 122 -13.86 -19.49 26.02
N TYR A 123 -13.74 -20.41 26.97
CA TYR A 123 -13.03 -21.66 26.73
C TYR A 123 -13.96 -22.64 26.02
N PHE A 124 -13.76 -22.82 24.69
CA PHE A 124 -14.41 -23.86 23.92
C PHE A 124 -13.40 -25.00 23.68
N PRO A 125 -13.61 -26.20 24.27
CA PRO A 125 -12.65 -27.29 24.16
C PRO A 125 -12.43 -27.73 22.70
N ALA A 126 -11.17 -27.98 22.32
CA ALA A 126 -10.81 -28.47 20.99
C ALA A 126 -11.52 -29.79 20.62
N SER A 127 -11.80 -30.64 21.62
CA SER A 127 -12.58 -31.87 21.45
C SER A 127 -13.97 -31.64 20.92
N LEU A 128 -14.64 -30.56 21.35
CA LEU A 128 -15.98 -30.23 20.87
C LEU A 128 -15.99 -29.71 19.42
N LEU A 129 -14.91 -29.05 18.97
CA LEU A 129 -14.75 -28.65 17.57
C LEU A 129 -14.62 -29.88 16.67
N ALA A 130 -13.76 -30.85 17.07
CA ALA A 130 -13.60 -32.10 16.32
C ALA A 130 -14.91 -32.84 16.16
N SER A 131 -15.68 -33.00 17.24
CA SER A 131 -17.00 -33.60 17.21
C SER A 131 -18.01 -32.85 16.32
N GLN A 132 -17.95 -31.51 16.30
CA GLN A 132 -18.82 -30.73 15.42
C GLN A 132 -18.42 -30.87 13.94
N LEU A 133 -17.16 -30.97 13.62
CA LEU A 133 -16.68 -31.20 12.25
C LEU A 133 -17.04 -32.59 11.74
N GLU A 134 -16.98 -33.61 12.59
CA GLU A 134 -17.44 -34.99 12.29
C GLU A 134 -18.96 -35.06 12.10
N THR A 135 -19.71 -34.26 12.86
CA THR A 135 -21.19 -34.22 12.80
C THR A 135 -21.70 -33.38 11.62
N LEU A 136 -20.86 -32.50 11.07
CA LEU A 136 -21.27 -31.58 10.02
C LEU A 136 -21.56 -32.32 8.71
N GLU A 137 -22.81 -32.26 8.29
CA GLU A 137 -23.26 -32.64 6.95
C GLU A 137 -23.29 -31.36 6.07
N PRO A 138 -22.34 -31.18 5.14
CA PRO A 138 -22.34 -30.01 4.27
C PRO A 138 -23.69 -29.84 3.56
N PRO A 139 -24.28 -28.64 3.59
CA PRO A 139 -25.59 -28.43 2.99
C PRO A 139 -25.48 -28.33 1.46
N GLU A 140 -26.31 -29.07 0.72
CA GLU A 140 -26.38 -29.01 -0.75
C GLU A 140 -27.09 -27.74 -1.26
N ASN A 141 -28.05 -27.21 -0.48
CA ASN A 141 -28.93 -26.10 -0.88
C ASN A 141 -28.72 -24.83 -0.03
N ALA A 142 -27.54 -24.65 0.59
CA ALA A 142 -27.23 -23.44 1.34
C ALA A 142 -26.29 -22.54 0.54
N PHE A 143 -26.37 -21.25 0.82
CA PHE A 143 -25.42 -20.29 0.27
C PHE A 143 -24.09 -20.37 1.04
N THR A 144 -23.08 -20.96 0.44
CA THR A 144 -21.76 -21.18 1.09
C THR A 144 -20.85 -19.97 0.94
N ILE A 145 -20.29 -19.50 2.05
CA ILE A 145 -19.34 -18.37 2.09
C ILE A 145 -18.11 -18.76 2.88
N SER A 146 -16.93 -18.56 2.30
CA SER A 146 -15.66 -18.79 2.98
C SER A 146 -15.42 -17.76 4.09
N ILE A 147 -15.06 -18.23 5.30
CA ILE A 147 -14.70 -17.36 6.42
C ILE A 147 -13.29 -16.73 6.30
N THR A 148 -12.54 -17.02 5.25
CA THR A 148 -11.28 -16.31 4.96
C THR A 148 -11.52 -14.84 4.62
N GLN A 149 -12.74 -14.49 4.22
CA GLN A 149 -13.17 -13.12 3.97
C GLN A 149 -13.41 -12.37 5.28
N THR A 150 -13.34 -11.03 5.21
CA THR A 150 -13.67 -10.16 6.35
C THR A 150 -15.16 -10.24 6.68
N PRO A 151 -15.56 -10.02 7.94
CA PRO A 151 -16.99 -9.97 8.32
C PRO A 151 -17.79 -8.98 7.48
N SER A 152 -17.23 -7.83 7.13
CA SER A 152 -17.87 -6.84 6.28
C SER A 152 -18.13 -7.35 4.86
N ALA A 153 -17.15 -8.04 4.26
CA ALA A 153 -17.32 -8.64 2.93
C ALA A 153 -18.40 -9.74 2.94
N ILE A 154 -18.42 -10.58 3.98
CA ILE A 154 -19.46 -11.62 4.15
C ILE A 154 -20.85 -11.00 4.26
N VAL A 155 -21.01 -9.92 5.04
CA VAL A 155 -22.27 -9.18 5.17
C VAL A 155 -22.74 -8.65 3.81
N GLN A 156 -21.87 -8.04 3.03
CA GLN A 156 -22.19 -7.52 1.69
C GLN A 156 -22.66 -8.63 0.73
N ILE A 157 -22.00 -9.77 0.77
CA ILE A 157 -22.37 -10.92 -0.06
C ILE A 157 -23.78 -11.41 0.32
N ILE A 158 -24.10 -11.54 1.63
CA ILE A 158 -25.43 -11.96 2.10
C ILE A 158 -26.51 -10.96 1.66
N MET A 159 -26.26 -9.66 1.82
CA MET A 159 -27.20 -8.61 1.42
C MET A 159 -27.51 -8.67 -0.07
N LYS A 160 -26.49 -8.81 -0.90
CA LYS A 160 -26.63 -8.89 -2.36
C LYS A 160 -27.41 -10.14 -2.79
N THR A 161 -27.16 -11.28 -2.15
CA THR A 161 -27.68 -12.58 -2.61
C THR A 161 -29.09 -12.88 -2.09
N LEU A 162 -29.36 -12.61 -0.81
CA LEU A 162 -30.58 -13.04 -0.16
C LEU A 162 -31.61 -11.93 0.06
N LEU A 163 -31.15 -10.69 0.26
CA LEU A 163 -32.05 -9.59 0.54
C LEU A 163 -32.49 -8.84 -0.73
N ASN A 164 -31.98 -9.25 -1.92
CA ASN A 164 -32.22 -8.53 -3.19
C ASN A 164 -32.11 -7.00 -3.01
N GLN A 165 -31.33 -6.57 -2.04
CA GLN A 165 -30.93 -5.19 -1.93
C GLN A 165 -29.89 -4.95 -3.04
N ASN A 166 -30.39 -4.94 -4.29
CA ASN A 166 -29.77 -4.13 -5.32
C ASN A 166 -29.82 -2.70 -4.78
N THR A 167 -28.88 -2.35 -3.95
CA THR A 167 -28.60 -0.95 -3.73
C THR A 167 -28.16 -0.47 -5.11
N SER A 168 -29.04 0.21 -5.80
CA SER A 168 -28.78 0.83 -7.12
C SER A 168 -27.58 1.76 -7.06
N LYS A 169 -27.12 2.11 -5.84
CA LYS A 169 -26.04 3.07 -5.58
C LYS A 169 -24.67 2.40 -5.54
N ALA A 170 -23.68 3.08 -6.09
CA ALA A 170 -22.29 2.65 -6.07
C ALA A 170 -21.71 2.69 -4.65
N GLU A 171 -20.82 1.75 -4.33
CA GLU A 171 -20.15 1.64 -3.03
C GLU A 171 -19.09 2.72 -2.85
N ILE A 172 -18.44 3.09 -3.97
CA ILE A 172 -17.42 4.14 -4.03
C ILE A 172 -17.61 5.02 -5.27
N GLY A 173 -17.17 6.25 -5.16
CA GLY A 173 -17.00 7.16 -6.30
C GLY A 173 -15.53 7.35 -6.63
N LEU A 174 -15.18 7.36 -7.91
CA LEU A 174 -13.83 7.67 -8.38
C LEU A 174 -13.85 8.91 -9.26
N ILE A 175 -13.10 9.93 -8.86
CA ILE A 175 -12.94 11.19 -9.59
C ILE A 175 -11.58 11.22 -10.28
N GLY A 176 -11.56 11.51 -11.58
CA GLY A 176 -10.36 11.62 -12.40
C GLY A 176 -10.07 10.35 -13.18
N LEU A 177 -10.28 10.41 -14.50
CA LEU A 177 -10.13 9.30 -15.44
C LEU A 177 -8.93 9.49 -16.39
N GLY A 178 -7.80 9.93 -15.83
CA GLY A 178 -6.50 9.78 -16.48
C GLY A 178 -6.07 8.31 -16.54
N VAL A 179 -4.85 8.03 -16.98
CA VAL A 179 -4.33 6.67 -17.12
C VAL A 179 -4.50 5.85 -15.85
N MET A 180 -4.06 6.39 -14.70
CA MET A 180 -4.15 5.72 -13.40
C MET A 180 -5.60 5.53 -12.92
N GLY A 181 -6.44 6.56 -13.07
CA GLY A 181 -7.84 6.49 -12.63
C GLY A 181 -8.65 5.45 -13.40
N LYS A 182 -8.48 5.35 -14.71
CA LYS A 182 -9.09 4.30 -15.55
C LYS A 182 -8.64 2.90 -15.11
N ALA A 183 -7.36 2.73 -14.81
CA ALA A 183 -6.81 1.46 -14.35
C ALA A 183 -7.37 1.07 -12.96
N LEU A 184 -7.47 2.03 -12.03
CA LEU A 184 -8.05 1.81 -10.70
C LEU A 184 -9.54 1.46 -10.76
N ALA A 185 -10.33 2.16 -11.61
CA ALA A 185 -11.74 1.83 -11.80
C ALA A 185 -11.95 0.39 -12.24
N GLN A 186 -11.15 -0.07 -13.22
CA GLN A 186 -11.17 -1.46 -13.68
C GLN A 186 -10.77 -2.43 -12.57
N ASN A 187 -9.76 -2.09 -11.77
CA ASN A 187 -9.30 -2.93 -10.67
C ASN A 187 -10.39 -3.08 -9.59
N PHE A 188 -11.04 -1.98 -9.19
CA PHE A 188 -12.17 -2.04 -8.26
C PHE A 188 -13.29 -2.94 -8.78
N VAL A 189 -13.69 -2.76 -10.05
CA VAL A 189 -14.79 -3.56 -10.65
C VAL A 189 -14.40 -5.05 -10.75
N ARG A 190 -13.14 -5.39 -11.09
CA ARG A 190 -12.63 -6.77 -11.07
C ARG A 190 -12.70 -7.41 -9.69
N ASN A 191 -12.59 -6.61 -8.64
CA ASN A 191 -12.75 -7.05 -7.25
C ASN A 191 -14.19 -6.95 -6.76
N SER A 192 -15.16 -6.91 -7.69
CA SER A 192 -16.60 -6.89 -7.41
C SER A 192 -17.10 -5.69 -6.59
N ILE A 193 -16.39 -4.57 -6.64
CA ILE A 193 -16.80 -3.31 -6.03
C ILE A 193 -17.57 -2.50 -7.07
N ARG A 194 -18.74 -2.00 -6.69
CA ARG A 194 -19.54 -1.12 -7.54
C ARG A 194 -19.00 0.29 -7.46
N VAL A 195 -18.60 0.80 -8.62
CA VAL A 195 -17.96 2.10 -8.78
C VAL A 195 -18.83 3.04 -9.59
N ALA A 196 -19.01 4.27 -9.14
CA ALA A 196 -19.41 5.38 -9.98
C ALA A 196 -18.17 6.17 -10.39
N VAL A 197 -18.07 6.55 -11.64
CA VAL A 197 -16.90 7.30 -12.13
C VAL A 197 -17.30 8.72 -12.55
N TYR A 198 -16.45 9.67 -12.23
CA TYR A 198 -16.62 11.06 -12.59
C TYR A 198 -15.40 11.60 -13.34
N ASN A 199 -15.64 12.30 -14.43
CA ASN A 199 -14.65 13.17 -15.05
C ASN A 199 -15.33 14.49 -15.45
N ARG A 200 -14.63 15.60 -15.26
CA ARG A 200 -15.14 16.91 -15.68
C ARG A 200 -15.32 16.96 -17.18
N GLU A 201 -16.19 17.85 -17.64
CA GLU A 201 -16.31 18.22 -19.05
C GLU A 201 -15.51 19.50 -19.34
N LEU A 202 -14.63 19.44 -20.32
CA LEU A 202 -13.89 20.60 -20.80
C LEU A 202 -13.99 20.62 -22.34
N LYS A 203 -14.75 21.56 -22.88
CA LYS A 203 -15.04 21.66 -24.32
C LYS A 203 -13.74 21.69 -25.14
N GLY A 204 -13.67 20.81 -26.14
CA GLY A 204 -12.52 20.67 -27.03
C GLY A 204 -11.31 19.93 -26.43
N VAL A 205 -11.33 19.51 -25.15
CA VAL A 205 -10.21 18.88 -24.47
C VAL A 205 -10.60 17.58 -23.75
N GLU A 206 -11.62 17.64 -22.89
CA GLU A 206 -12.10 16.52 -22.10
C GLU A 206 -13.62 16.39 -22.28
N GLU A 207 -14.07 15.83 -23.41
CA GLU A 207 -15.49 15.65 -23.72
C GLU A 207 -15.91 14.19 -23.58
N SER A 208 -16.99 13.95 -22.82
CA SER A 208 -17.58 12.62 -22.61
C SER A 208 -16.59 11.54 -22.13
N VAL A 209 -15.52 11.94 -21.43
CA VAL A 209 -14.44 11.02 -21.00
C VAL A 209 -14.98 9.87 -20.15
N ALA A 210 -15.83 10.16 -19.17
CA ALA A 210 -16.41 9.15 -18.28
C ALA A 210 -17.32 8.18 -19.04
N LYS A 211 -18.21 8.72 -19.88
CA LYS A 211 -19.13 7.93 -20.71
C LYS A 211 -18.37 7.02 -21.67
N ASN A 212 -17.45 7.59 -22.46
CA ASN A 212 -16.66 6.83 -23.44
C ASN A 212 -15.82 5.73 -22.77
N PHE A 213 -15.29 5.99 -21.58
CA PHE A 213 -14.53 5.01 -20.82
C PHE A 213 -15.40 3.81 -20.41
N VAL A 214 -16.57 4.07 -19.85
CA VAL A 214 -17.48 3.00 -19.42
C VAL A 214 -17.97 2.17 -20.62
N GLU A 215 -18.35 2.83 -21.72
CA GLU A 215 -18.82 2.17 -22.93
C GLU A 215 -17.72 1.36 -23.66
N SER A 216 -16.45 1.72 -23.46
CA SER A 216 -15.31 1.07 -24.13
C SER A 216 -15.00 -0.34 -23.64
N LEU A 217 -15.48 -0.73 -22.45
CA LEU A 217 -15.09 -1.99 -21.78
C LEU A 217 -16.32 -2.76 -21.25
N PRO A 218 -16.59 -3.99 -21.74
CA PRO A 218 -17.68 -4.83 -21.24
C PRO A 218 -17.63 -5.08 -19.72
N LEU A 219 -16.44 -5.03 -19.11
CA LEU A 219 -16.23 -5.12 -17.68
C LEU A 219 -16.99 -4.05 -16.89
N LEU A 220 -17.16 -2.86 -17.48
CA LEU A 220 -17.72 -1.68 -16.83
C LEU A 220 -19.22 -1.48 -17.11
N LYS A 221 -19.92 -2.47 -17.69
CA LYS A 221 -21.33 -2.39 -18.09
C LYS A 221 -22.30 -1.92 -16.99
N ASP A 222 -21.96 -2.19 -15.73
CA ASP A 222 -22.75 -1.85 -14.54
C ASP A 222 -22.16 -0.61 -13.79
N THR A 223 -21.18 0.07 -14.39
CA THR A 223 -20.54 1.27 -13.85
C THR A 223 -21.26 2.51 -14.38
N GLU A 224 -21.66 3.41 -13.49
CA GLU A 224 -22.30 4.67 -13.87
C GLU A 224 -21.27 5.77 -14.10
N ALA A 225 -21.45 6.57 -15.17
CA ALA A 225 -20.54 7.63 -15.59
C ALA A 225 -21.19 9.01 -15.44
N PHE A 226 -20.48 9.94 -14.83
CA PHE A 226 -20.96 11.28 -14.52
C PHE A 226 -19.99 12.36 -14.95
N SER A 227 -20.55 13.54 -15.27
CA SER A 227 -19.83 14.80 -15.54
C SER A 227 -20.31 15.98 -14.67
N ASN A 228 -21.30 15.75 -13.80
CA ASN A 228 -21.75 16.72 -12.81
C ASN A 228 -21.69 16.13 -11.40
N TYR A 229 -21.27 16.94 -10.43
CA TYR A 229 -21.10 16.49 -9.04
C TYR A 229 -22.40 16.08 -8.34
N PRO A 230 -23.52 16.83 -8.41
CA PRO A 230 -24.74 16.46 -7.70
C PRO A 230 -25.21 15.04 -8.04
N SER A 231 -25.35 14.71 -9.32
CA SER A 231 -25.79 13.37 -9.75
C SER A 231 -24.79 12.29 -9.37
N PHE A 232 -23.49 12.57 -9.48
CA PHE A 232 -22.43 11.66 -9.04
C PHE A 232 -22.54 11.36 -7.54
N ILE A 233 -22.65 12.38 -6.70
CA ILE A 233 -22.76 12.25 -5.24
C ILE A 233 -24.04 11.50 -4.85
N ASP A 234 -25.17 11.76 -5.54
CA ASP A 234 -26.45 11.09 -5.29
C ASP A 234 -26.43 9.61 -5.69
N SER A 235 -25.55 9.20 -6.62
CA SER A 235 -25.39 7.80 -7.02
C SER A 235 -24.65 6.95 -5.98
N LEU A 236 -24.02 7.56 -4.95
CA LEU A 236 -23.22 6.87 -3.97
C LEU A 236 -23.99 6.45 -2.71
N GLN A 237 -23.62 5.31 -2.13
CA GLN A 237 -24.10 4.88 -0.82
C GLN A 237 -23.55 5.76 0.29
N SER A 238 -24.34 5.95 1.34
CA SER A 238 -23.87 6.63 2.57
C SER A 238 -23.28 5.61 3.58
N PRO A 239 -22.21 5.97 4.34
CA PRO A 239 -21.40 7.16 4.13
C PRO A 239 -20.69 7.09 2.77
N LYS A 240 -20.66 8.23 2.06
CA LYS A 240 -20.06 8.31 0.73
C LYS A 240 -18.54 8.18 0.84
N LYS A 241 -17.95 7.40 -0.06
CA LYS A 241 -16.51 7.17 -0.14
C LYS A 241 -16.01 7.60 -1.51
N ILE A 242 -15.28 8.69 -1.56
CA ILE A 242 -14.85 9.32 -2.80
C ILE A 242 -13.34 9.23 -2.92
N PHE A 243 -12.89 8.56 -3.96
CA PHE A 243 -11.48 8.39 -4.29
C PHE A 243 -11.09 9.41 -5.36
N LEU A 244 -10.05 10.18 -5.11
CA LEU A 244 -9.52 11.17 -6.05
C LEU A 244 -8.25 10.63 -6.70
N MET A 245 -8.22 10.57 -8.03
CA MET A 245 -7.01 10.24 -8.80
C MET A 245 -6.76 11.34 -9.83
N ILE A 246 -6.44 12.52 -9.34
CA ILE A 246 -6.26 13.75 -10.11
C ILE A 246 -4.90 14.38 -9.83
N GLU A 247 -4.52 15.36 -10.64
CA GLU A 247 -3.28 16.09 -10.45
C GLU A 247 -3.33 16.90 -9.15
N ALA A 248 -2.26 16.81 -8.35
CA ALA A 248 -2.12 17.56 -7.11
C ALA A 248 -2.05 19.08 -7.34
N GLY A 249 -2.40 19.85 -6.32
CA GLY A 249 -2.42 21.31 -6.35
C GLY A 249 -3.77 21.88 -6.82
N ARG A 250 -3.77 22.83 -7.74
CA ARG A 250 -4.97 23.61 -8.11
C ARG A 250 -6.17 22.75 -8.55
N ALA A 251 -5.91 21.66 -9.27
CA ALA A 251 -6.98 20.76 -9.73
C ALA A 251 -7.65 20.05 -8.53
N THR A 252 -6.86 19.59 -7.59
CA THR A 252 -7.34 18.96 -6.34
C THR A 252 -8.13 19.97 -5.51
N GLU A 253 -7.64 21.19 -5.31
CA GLU A 253 -8.34 22.22 -4.53
C GLU A 253 -9.70 22.59 -5.13
N ALA A 254 -9.80 22.69 -6.45
CA ALA A 254 -11.06 22.97 -7.13
C ALA A 254 -12.09 21.85 -6.87
N VAL A 255 -11.67 20.58 -6.96
CA VAL A 255 -12.55 19.43 -6.68
C VAL A 255 -12.96 19.40 -5.21
N LEU A 256 -12.03 19.60 -4.28
CA LEU A 256 -12.30 19.59 -2.85
C LEU A 256 -13.28 20.71 -2.43
N SER A 257 -13.18 21.87 -3.07
CA SER A 257 -14.12 22.99 -2.82
C SER A 257 -15.56 22.65 -3.20
N GLU A 258 -15.77 21.97 -4.34
CA GLU A 258 -17.08 21.48 -4.78
C GLU A 258 -17.61 20.37 -3.84
N LEU A 259 -16.76 19.40 -3.48
CA LEU A 259 -17.14 18.31 -2.60
C LEU A 259 -17.49 18.80 -1.19
N ALA A 260 -16.81 19.81 -0.69
CA ALA A 260 -17.06 20.38 0.63
C ALA A 260 -18.49 20.94 0.83
N ILE A 261 -19.18 21.29 -0.27
CA ILE A 261 -20.56 21.79 -0.27
C ILE A 261 -21.58 20.64 -0.34
N LEU A 262 -21.20 19.52 -0.98
CA LEU A 262 -22.11 18.44 -1.33
C LEU A 262 -22.06 17.26 -0.35
N LEU A 263 -20.98 17.13 0.42
CA LEU A 263 -20.77 16.03 1.36
C LEU A 263 -21.37 16.30 2.72
N ASN A 264 -21.73 15.22 3.41
CA ASN A 264 -22.32 15.26 4.74
C ASN A 264 -21.33 14.74 5.78
N LYS A 265 -21.65 15.00 7.05
CA LYS A 265 -20.92 14.42 8.17
C LYS A 265 -20.83 12.89 8.07
N GLY A 266 -19.62 12.36 8.25
CA GLY A 266 -19.32 10.94 8.14
C GLY A 266 -18.94 10.46 6.74
N ASP A 267 -19.10 11.29 5.70
CA ASP A 267 -18.59 10.98 4.35
C ASP A 267 -17.05 11.05 4.33
N ILE A 268 -16.41 10.40 3.36
CA ILE A 268 -14.97 10.19 3.33
C ILE A 268 -14.41 10.55 1.96
N ILE A 269 -13.33 11.34 1.95
CA ILE A 269 -12.49 11.61 0.79
C ILE A 269 -11.18 10.85 0.93
N VAL A 270 -10.75 10.17 -0.13
CA VAL A 270 -9.46 9.49 -0.22
C VAL A 270 -8.66 10.09 -1.36
N ASP A 271 -7.63 10.85 -1.05
CA ASP A 271 -6.72 11.43 -2.05
C ASP A 271 -5.62 10.42 -2.40
N LEU A 272 -5.67 9.88 -3.62
CA LEU A 272 -4.71 8.94 -4.20
C LEU A 272 -3.64 9.64 -5.06
N GLY A 273 -3.67 10.96 -5.13
CA GLY A 273 -2.73 11.77 -5.89
C GLY A 273 -1.30 11.76 -5.33
N ASN A 274 -0.37 12.33 -6.07
CA ASN A 274 0.96 12.64 -5.54
C ASN A 274 0.92 14.00 -4.84
N THR A 275 0.27 14.05 -3.68
CA THR A 275 0.06 15.30 -2.93
C THR A 275 1.22 15.56 -1.96
N TYR A 276 1.56 16.83 -1.76
CA TYR A 276 2.51 17.21 -0.73
C TYR A 276 1.93 16.95 0.67
N TYR A 277 2.66 16.25 1.52
CA TYR A 277 2.14 15.77 2.80
C TYR A 277 1.56 16.87 3.72
N LYS A 278 2.14 18.10 3.70
CA LYS A 278 1.61 19.24 4.47
C LYS A 278 0.25 19.75 3.98
N GLU A 279 0.01 19.65 2.66
CA GLU A 279 -1.33 19.95 2.13
C GLU A 279 -2.35 18.92 2.61
N THR A 280 -1.93 17.66 2.73
CA THR A 280 -2.78 16.59 3.29
C THR A 280 -3.12 16.85 4.74
N GLU A 281 -2.15 17.29 5.57
CA GLU A 281 -2.38 17.67 6.96
C GLU A 281 -3.42 18.79 7.05
N SER A 282 -3.23 19.89 6.30
CA SER A 282 -4.19 20.99 6.27
C SER A 282 -5.59 20.54 5.83
N ARG A 283 -5.70 19.68 4.82
CA ARG A 283 -6.99 19.16 4.33
C ARG A 283 -7.69 18.28 5.35
N ILE A 284 -6.94 17.46 6.11
CA ILE A 284 -7.50 16.66 7.20
C ILE A 284 -8.18 17.57 8.21
N ASP A 285 -7.52 18.64 8.65
CA ASP A 285 -8.07 19.60 9.62
C ASP A 285 -9.29 20.35 9.05
N ASP A 286 -9.21 20.82 7.81
CA ASP A 286 -10.28 21.57 7.14
C ASP A 286 -11.58 20.74 6.99
N PHE A 287 -11.44 19.46 6.62
CA PHE A 287 -12.58 18.56 6.44
C PHE A 287 -13.09 18.01 7.78
N ALA A 288 -12.22 17.80 8.77
CA ALA A 288 -12.63 17.42 10.12
C ALA A 288 -13.56 18.46 10.75
N ASN A 289 -13.31 19.76 10.53
CA ASN A 289 -14.17 20.85 11.00
C ASN A 289 -15.59 20.79 10.41
N LYS A 290 -15.77 20.08 9.28
CA LYS A 290 -17.07 19.83 8.64
C LYS A 290 -17.64 18.46 8.99
N GLY A 291 -16.93 17.68 9.80
CA GLY A 291 -17.28 16.30 10.16
C GLY A 291 -17.11 15.31 9.01
N ILE A 292 -16.34 15.66 7.99
CA ILE A 292 -15.99 14.82 6.83
C ILE A 292 -14.60 14.22 7.09
N HIS A 293 -14.44 12.94 6.80
CA HIS A 293 -13.14 12.28 6.93
C HIS A 293 -12.28 12.52 5.68
N PHE A 294 -10.98 12.71 5.90
CA PHE A 294 -10.00 12.83 4.81
C PHE A 294 -8.86 11.85 5.01
N ILE A 295 -8.54 11.07 3.99
CA ILE A 295 -7.43 10.11 3.95
C ILE A 295 -6.49 10.51 2.81
N GLY A 296 -5.22 10.74 3.13
CA GLY A 296 -4.16 10.83 2.12
C GLY A 296 -3.56 9.45 1.88
N ALA A 297 -3.52 8.99 0.64
CA ALA A 297 -3.03 7.65 0.33
C ALA A 297 -2.10 7.66 -0.89
N GLY A 298 -0.80 7.64 -0.64
CA GLY A 298 0.18 7.47 -1.71
C GLY A 298 0.00 6.12 -2.42
N ILE A 299 0.00 6.14 -3.75
CA ILE A 299 -0.11 4.93 -4.59
C ILE A 299 1.14 4.75 -5.44
N SER A 300 1.63 3.53 -5.56
CA SER A 300 2.76 3.19 -6.43
C SER A 300 2.45 1.97 -7.30
N GLY A 301 3.18 1.84 -8.43
CA GLY A 301 3.06 0.72 -9.37
C GLY A 301 2.74 1.14 -10.81
N GLY A 302 2.56 2.44 -11.07
CA GLY A 302 2.17 2.96 -12.38
C GLY A 302 0.84 2.40 -12.86
N GLU A 303 0.57 2.50 -14.16
CA GLU A 303 -0.67 2.00 -14.77
C GLU A 303 -0.88 0.51 -14.51
N ARG A 304 0.17 -0.29 -14.67
CA ARG A 304 0.11 -1.75 -14.47
C ARG A 304 -0.22 -2.11 -13.02
N GLY A 305 0.39 -1.41 -12.05
CA GLY A 305 0.09 -1.59 -10.63
C GLY A 305 -1.33 -1.17 -10.30
N ALA A 306 -1.79 -0.02 -10.79
CA ALA A 306 -3.16 0.42 -10.62
C ALA A 306 -4.19 -0.59 -11.15
N LEU A 307 -3.88 -1.28 -12.26
CA LEU A 307 -4.77 -2.25 -12.91
C LEU A 307 -4.74 -3.64 -12.25
N HIS A 308 -3.60 -4.10 -11.74
CA HIS A 308 -3.38 -5.48 -11.31
C HIS A 308 -2.99 -5.64 -9.84
N GLY A 309 -2.77 -4.56 -9.13
CA GLY A 309 -2.38 -4.52 -7.73
C GLY A 309 -1.27 -3.52 -7.47
N ALA A 310 -1.58 -2.50 -6.70
CA ALA A 310 -0.68 -1.41 -6.32
C ALA A 310 -0.13 -1.60 -4.91
N SER A 311 0.97 -0.91 -4.59
CA SER A 311 1.37 -0.64 -3.20
C SER A 311 0.71 0.67 -2.75
N ILE A 312 0.01 0.65 -1.61
CA ILE A 312 -0.83 1.76 -1.15
C ILE A 312 -0.45 2.15 0.28
N MET A 313 -0.26 3.44 0.51
CA MET A 313 0.23 4.04 1.73
C MET A 313 -0.80 5.01 2.33
N PRO A 314 -1.91 4.52 2.91
CA PRO A 314 -2.97 5.36 3.47
C PRO A 314 -2.59 5.94 4.84
N SER A 315 -2.96 7.20 5.06
CA SER A 315 -2.81 7.93 6.32
C SER A 315 -3.98 8.85 6.60
N GLY A 316 -4.13 9.26 7.85
CA GLY A 316 -5.23 10.06 8.37
C GLY A 316 -5.69 9.51 9.70
N THR A 317 -6.93 9.77 10.13
CA THR A 317 -7.42 9.18 11.38
C THR A 317 -7.62 7.66 11.21
N LYS A 318 -7.33 6.91 12.26
CA LYS A 318 -7.47 5.45 12.27
C LYS A 318 -8.91 5.01 11.96
N GLU A 319 -9.89 5.76 12.50
CA GLU A 319 -11.30 5.52 12.26
C GLU A 319 -11.66 5.66 10.77
N ALA A 320 -11.23 6.73 10.12
CA ALA A 320 -11.47 6.94 8.70
C ALA A 320 -10.81 5.85 7.84
N TYR A 321 -9.57 5.45 8.18
CA TYR A 321 -8.88 4.37 7.50
C TYR A 321 -9.68 3.05 7.56
N GLU A 322 -10.21 2.67 8.72
CA GLU A 322 -10.95 1.41 8.87
C GLU A 322 -12.17 1.32 7.95
N LEU A 323 -12.78 2.45 7.62
CA LEU A 323 -13.93 2.52 6.70
C LEU A 323 -13.55 2.32 5.23
N VAL A 324 -12.30 2.62 4.84
CA VAL A 324 -11.83 2.50 3.45
C VAL A 324 -10.82 1.37 3.23
N ALA A 325 -10.26 0.81 4.30
CA ALA A 325 -9.29 -0.28 4.24
C ALA A 325 -9.75 -1.49 3.40
N PRO A 326 -11.02 -1.97 3.46
CA PRO A 326 -11.46 -3.07 2.62
C PRO A 326 -11.31 -2.79 1.13
N TYR A 327 -11.61 -1.57 0.71
CA TYR A 327 -11.50 -1.12 -0.69
C TYR A 327 -10.03 -1.00 -1.13
N LEU A 328 -9.20 -0.35 -0.32
CA LEU A 328 -7.77 -0.22 -0.60
C LEU A 328 -7.07 -1.57 -0.66
N ASN A 329 -7.38 -2.47 0.28
CA ASN A 329 -6.82 -3.82 0.33
C ASN A 329 -7.25 -4.69 -0.86
N SER A 330 -8.43 -4.44 -1.42
CA SER A 330 -8.95 -5.21 -2.56
C SER A 330 -8.18 -4.93 -3.85
N ILE A 331 -7.70 -3.71 -4.03
CA ILE A 331 -6.95 -3.27 -5.22
C ILE A 331 -5.44 -3.30 -5.03
N ALA A 332 -4.97 -3.64 -3.84
CA ALA A 332 -3.54 -3.73 -3.55
C ALA A 332 -2.92 -5.03 -4.09
N ALA A 333 -1.64 -4.97 -4.44
CA ALA A 333 -0.83 -6.16 -4.69
C ALA A 333 -0.83 -7.08 -3.46
N LYS A 334 -0.46 -8.34 -3.65
CA LYS A 334 -0.27 -9.30 -2.57
C LYS A 334 1.21 -9.64 -2.44
N ASP A 335 1.71 -9.59 -1.21
CA ASP A 335 3.07 -10.05 -0.90
C ASP A 335 3.19 -11.59 -0.97
N LYS A 336 4.37 -12.12 -0.68
CA LYS A 336 4.63 -13.57 -0.68
C LYS A 336 3.76 -14.38 0.31
N ASN A 337 3.20 -13.73 1.33
CA ASN A 337 2.32 -14.33 2.32
C ASN A 337 0.83 -14.10 1.98
N ASN A 338 0.52 -13.64 0.76
CA ASN A 338 -0.82 -13.28 0.30
C ASN A 338 -1.48 -12.13 1.10
N GLN A 339 -0.69 -11.32 1.79
CA GLN A 339 -1.17 -10.11 2.47
C GLN A 339 -1.20 -8.93 1.52
N ALA A 340 -2.19 -8.05 1.68
CA ALA A 340 -2.29 -6.84 0.86
C ALA A 340 -1.08 -5.92 1.07
N CYS A 341 -0.49 -5.44 -0.02
CA CYS A 341 0.52 -4.39 -0.01
C CYS A 341 -0.13 -3.01 0.22
N SER A 342 -0.96 -2.93 1.24
CA SER A 342 -1.63 -1.74 1.75
C SER A 342 -1.69 -1.86 3.26
N THR A 343 -1.28 -0.83 3.98
CA THR A 343 -1.33 -0.80 5.46
C THR A 343 -1.53 0.64 5.93
N TYR A 344 -2.17 0.81 7.08
CA TYR A 344 -2.23 2.12 7.73
C TYR A 344 -0.83 2.60 8.07
N ILE A 345 -0.44 3.75 7.51
CA ILE A 345 0.89 4.30 7.73
C ILE A 345 0.97 5.06 9.05
N GLY A 346 -0.01 5.90 9.34
CA GLY A 346 -0.01 6.75 10.52
C GLY A 346 -1.00 7.90 10.38
N GLU A 347 -0.95 8.84 11.31
CA GLU A 347 -1.79 10.03 11.31
C GLU A 347 -1.30 11.08 10.29
N GLY A 348 -2.13 12.10 10.07
CA GLY A 348 -1.80 13.26 9.25
C GLY A 348 -1.42 12.91 7.81
N GLY A 349 -0.44 13.62 7.29
CA GLY A 349 0.08 13.44 5.93
C GLY A 349 1.10 12.31 5.77
N SER A 350 1.28 11.44 6.77
CA SER A 350 2.35 10.43 6.79
C SER A 350 2.34 9.49 5.58
N GLY A 351 1.18 9.13 5.03
CA GLY A 351 1.08 8.27 3.84
C GLY A 351 1.66 8.93 2.58
N HIS A 352 1.33 10.19 2.34
CA HIS A 352 1.91 10.95 1.23
C HIS A 352 3.39 11.24 1.46
N PHE A 353 3.82 11.43 2.72
CA PHE A 353 5.24 11.55 3.04
C PHE A 353 6.00 10.26 2.72
N VAL A 354 5.50 9.11 3.15
CA VAL A 354 6.10 7.79 2.83
C VAL A 354 6.16 7.56 1.32
N LYS A 355 5.12 7.96 0.57
CA LYS A 355 5.16 7.91 -0.91
C LYS A 355 6.19 8.87 -1.50
N MET A 356 6.36 10.05 -0.95
CA MET A 356 7.39 11.01 -1.37
C MET A 356 8.80 10.42 -1.19
N VAL A 357 9.07 9.77 -0.06
CA VAL A 357 10.35 9.09 0.20
C VAL A 357 10.55 7.90 -0.75
N HIS A 358 9.49 7.10 -0.98
CA HIS A 358 9.49 6.06 -2.01
C HIS A 358 9.95 6.62 -3.37
N ASN A 359 9.38 7.75 -3.81
CA ASN A 359 9.79 8.38 -5.07
C ASN A 359 11.24 8.88 -5.05
N GLY A 360 11.74 9.31 -3.89
CA GLY A 360 13.15 9.67 -3.71
C GLY A 360 14.09 8.48 -3.92
N ILE A 361 13.78 7.33 -3.32
CA ILE A 361 14.50 6.06 -3.54
C ILE A 361 14.43 5.64 -5.02
N GLU A 362 13.25 5.72 -5.62
CA GLU A 362 13.01 5.41 -7.04
C GLU A 362 13.91 6.26 -7.95
N TYR A 363 13.99 7.57 -7.71
CA TYR A 363 14.83 8.47 -8.49
C TYR A 363 16.32 8.10 -8.37
N ALA A 364 16.77 7.77 -7.16
CA ALA A 364 18.16 7.38 -6.93
C ALA A 364 18.50 6.03 -7.60
N GLU A 365 17.61 5.03 -7.53
CA GLU A 365 17.81 3.76 -8.22
C GLU A 365 17.80 3.90 -9.76
N MET A 366 16.90 4.73 -10.30
CA MET A 366 16.87 5.01 -11.75
C MET A 366 18.19 5.67 -12.20
N GLN A 367 18.69 6.65 -11.46
CA GLN A 367 19.95 7.31 -11.77
C GLN A 367 21.11 6.33 -11.64
N LEU A 368 21.13 5.49 -10.61
CA LEU A 368 22.15 4.45 -10.44
C LEU A 368 22.21 3.50 -11.66
N LEU A 369 21.06 3.02 -12.14
CA LEU A 369 21.00 2.16 -13.32
C LEU A 369 21.47 2.88 -14.60
N ALA A 370 21.15 4.18 -14.72
CA ALA A 370 21.66 5.00 -15.83
C ALA A 370 23.20 5.15 -15.77
N GLU A 371 23.79 5.27 -14.58
CA GLU A 371 25.24 5.31 -14.40
C GLU A 371 25.91 3.98 -14.73
N ILE A 372 25.32 2.86 -14.32
CA ILE A 372 25.76 1.50 -14.69
C ILE A 372 25.73 1.32 -16.21
N TYR A 373 24.62 1.74 -16.88
CA TYR A 373 24.51 1.73 -18.33
C TYR A 373 25.63 2.57 -18.97
N SER A 374 25.86 3.80 -18.50
CA SER A 374 26.89 4.68 -19.00
C SER A 374 28.30 4.06 -18.90
N LEU A 375 28.63 3.48 -17.75
CA LEU A 375 29.91 2.81 -17.51
C LEU A 375 30.10 1.62 -18.44
N ALA A 376 29.11 0.75 -18.57
CA ALA A 376 29.18 -0.43 -19.42
C ALA A 376 29.25 -0.06 -20.92
N SER A 377 28.52 0.99 -21.35
CA SER A 377 28.58 1.52 -22.71
C SER A 377 29.96 2.11 -23.04
N ASN A 378 30.57 2.86 -22.10
CA ASN A 378 31.96 3.36 -22.28
C ASN A 378 33.00 2.23 -22.22
N ALA A 379 32.66 1.05 -21.68
CA ALA A 379 33.48 -0.16 -21.78
C ALA A 379 33.27 -0.91 -23.12
N GLY A 380 32.55 -0.34 -24.07
CA GLY A 380 32.35 -0.87 -25.42
C GLY A 380 31.18 -1.82 -25.59
N LYS A 381 30.33 -2.03 -24.56
CA LYS A 381 29.14 -2.89 -24.66
C LYS A 381 27.99 -2.17 -25.37
N ASN A 382 27.32 -2.88 -26.26
CA ASN A 382 26.05 -2.43 -26.84
C ASN A 382 24.87 -2.65 -25.87
N PRO A 383 23.68 -2.04 -26.12
CA PRO A 383 22.53 -2.16 -25.21
C PRO A 383 22.12 -3.60 -24.91
N SER A 384 22.10 -4.52 -25.88
CA SER A 384 21.73 -5.92 -25.62
C SER A 384 22.76 -6.65 -24.76
N GLU A 385 24.06 -6.42 -24.95
CA GLU A 385 25.12 -6.99 -24.10
C GLU A 385 25.02 -6.46 -22.65
N ILE A 386 24.61 -5.19 -22.48
CA ILE A 386 24.34 -4.63 -21.15
C ILE A 386 23.09 -5.28 -20.55
N ALA A 387 22.04 -5.50 -21.32
CA ALA A 387 20.85 -6.20 -20.86
C ALA A 387 21.17 -7.62 -20.37
N ASP A 388 22.00 -8.38 -21.12
CA ASP A 388 22.43 -9.73 -20.74
C ASP A 388 23.25 -9.72 -19.43
N MET A 389 24.16 -8.74 -19.31
CA MET A 389 24.92 -8.52 -18.08
C MET A 389 23.98 -8.27 -16.89
N LEU A 390 23.03 -7.33 -17.01
CA LEU A 390 22.07 -7.01 -15.96
C LEU A 390 21.15 -8.19 -15.65
N PHE A 391 20.76 -8.97 -16.65
CA PHE A 391 19.96 -10.17 -16.46
C PHE A 391 20.68 -11.21 -15.59
N SER A 392 21.99 -11.37 -15.78
CA SER A 392 22.81 -12.28 -14.95
C SER A 392 22.80 -11.93 -13.46
N TRP A 393 22.59 -10.65 -13.10
CA TRP A 393 22.59 -10.18 -11.72
C TRP A 393 21.37 -10.63 -10.92
N LYS A 394 20.29 -11.03 -11.58
CA LYS A 394 19.08 -11.53 -10.94
C LYS A 394 19.33 -12.78 -10.07
N ALA A 395 20.25 -13.64 -10.50
CA ALA A 395 20.63 -14.84 -9.75
C ALA A 395 21.24 -14.53 -8.37
N ASP A 396 21.79 -13.34 -8.17
CA ASP A 396 22.45 -12.88 -6.96
C ASP A 396 21.56 -12.05 -6.02
N LYS A 397 20.24 -12.25 -6.08
CA LYS A 397 19.23 -11.51 -5.29
C LYS A 397 19.22 -9.99 -5.53
N LEU A 398 19.59 -9.58 -6.74
CA LEU A 398 19.50 -8.18 -7.17
C LEU A 398 18.27 -7.93 -8.07
N ASP A 399 17.38 -8.93 -8.18
CA ASP A 399 16.15 -8.78 -8.97
C ASP A 399 15.30 -7.62 -8.43
N SER A 400 14.85 -6.78 -9.35
CA SER A 400 13.99 -5.64 -9.04
C SER A 400 13.15 -5.23 -10.25
N PHE A 401 12.05 -4.52 -9.99
CA PHE A 401 11.22 -3.97 -11.06
C PHE A 401 12.02 -3.05 -12.00
N LEU A 402 12.82 -2.13 -11.44
CA LEU A 402 13.61 -1.18 -12.24
C LEU A 402 14.72 -1.87 -13.03
N LEU A 403 15.36 -2.91 -12.47
CA LEU A 403 16.33 -3.72 -13.21
C LEU A 403 15.66 -4.41 -14.40
N ASN A 404 14.51 -5.04 -14.19
CA ASN A 404 13.75 -5.70 -15.26
C ASN A 404 13.26 -4.71 -16.34
N ALA A 405 12.78 -3.53 -15.91
CA ALA A 405 12.40 -2.47 -16.84
C ALA A 405 13.59 -2.03 -17.70
N THR A 406 14.77 -1.84 -17.08
CA THR A 406 16.01 -1.47 -17.78
C THR A 406 16.41 -2.53 -18.80
N ILE A 407 16.40 -3.81 -18.42
CA ILE A 407 16.70 -4.94 -19.32
C ILE A 407 15.76 -4.92 -20.55
N ASN A 408 14.47 -4.73 -20.34
CA ASN A 408 13.48 -4.68 -21.41
C ASN A 408 13.70 -3.47 -22.34
N ILE A 409 13.97 -2.30 -21.77
CA ILE A 409 14.27 -1.07 -22.53
C ILE A 409 15.49 -1.29 -23.43
N LEU A 410 16.57 -1.85 -22.89
CA LEU A 410 17.84 -2.06 -23.59
C LEU A 410 17.71 -3.10 -24.72
N ASN A 411 16.77 -4.01 -24.64
CA ASN A 411 16.47 -5.00 -25.68
C ASN A 411 15.44 -4.53 -26.71
N THR A 412 14.81 -3.37 -26.50
CA THR A 412 13.75 -2.89 -27.41
C THR A 412 14.34 -2.18 -28.63
N LYS A 413 14.03 -2.73 -29.81
CA LYS A 413 14.43 -2.18 -31.11
C LYS A 413 13.24 -1.78 -31.96
N GLU A 414 13.46 -0.81 -32.83
CA GLU A 414 12.57 -0.43 -33.92
C GLU A 414 13.37 -0.56 -35.24
N GLY A 415 13.12 -1.63 -35.98
CA GLY A 415 14.00 -2.09 -37.04
C GLY A 415 15.36 -2.56 -36.48
N GLU A 416 16.46 -2.06 -37.03
CA GLU A 416 17.82 -2.39 -36.58
C GLU A 416 18.33 -1.46 -35.44
N GLN A 417 17.61 -0.40 -35.12
CA GLN A 417 18.04 0.59 -34.14
C GLN A 417 17.38 0.38 -32.78
N TRP A 418 18.14 0.56 -31.70
CA TRP A 418 17.55 0.59 -30.35
C TRP A 418 16.66 1.82 -30.16
N VAL A 419 15.50 1.64 -29.57
CA VAL A 419 14.57 2.74 -29.25
C VAL A 419 15.24 3.74 -28.34
N LEU A 420 16.08 3.29 -27.41
CA LEU A 420 16.83 4.14 -26.49
C LEU A 420 17.68 5.21 -27.23
N ASP A 421 18.28 4.86 -28.36
CA ASP A 421 19.13 5.79 -29.13
C ASP A 421 18.33 6.91 -29.82
N LYS A 422 17.01 6.77 -29.91
CA LYS A 422 16.09 7.76 -30.49
C LYS A 422 15.49 8.71 -29.45
N ILE A 423 15.74 8.47 -28.16
CA ILE A 423 15.19 9.26 -27.05
C ILE A 423 16.13 10.44 -26.74
N VAL A 424 15.55 11.64 -26.63
CA VAL A 424 16.30 12.82 -26.18
C VAL A 424 16.72 12.63 -24.72
N ASP A 425 18.00 12.87 -24.43
CA ASP A 425 18.63 12.74 -23.11
C ASP A 425 18.24 13.89 -22.13
N VAL A 426 16.93 14.13 -22.00
CA VAL A 426 16.32 15.09 -21.07
C VAL A 426 15.28 14.35 -20.25
N SER A 427 15.37 14.43 -18.93
CA SER A 427 14.43 13.77 -18.02
C SER A 427 13.58 14.81 -17.29
N GLU A 428 12.25 14.66 -17.38
CA GLU A 428 11.31 15.54 -16.70
C GLU A 428 11.13 15.16 -15.23
N SER A 429 10.68 16.10 -14.41
CA SER A 429 10.34 15.92 -13.00
C SER A 429 8.95 16.47 -12.72
N LYS A 430 8.10 15.73 -11.98
CA LYS A 430 6.75 16.13 -11.57
C LYS A 430 6.68 16.82 -10.20
N GLY A 431 7.83 17.28 -9.66
CA GLY A 431 7.89 18.03 -8.40
C GLY A 431 8.13 17.20 -7.14
N THR A 432 7.82 15.91 -7.10
CA THR A 432 7.97 15.05 -5.91
C THR A 432 9.42 14.93 -5.43
N GLY A 433 10.40 14.92 -6.33
CA GLY A 433 11.82 14.94 -5.97
C GLY A 433 12.24 16.24 -5.27
N THR A 434 11.67 17.37 -5.67
CA THR A 434 11.92 18.67 -5.01
C THR A 434 11.36 18.67 -3.58
N TRP A 435 10.18 18.12 -3.37
CA TRP A 435 9.59 18.01 -2.03
C TRP A 435 10.41 17.10 -1.13
N ALA A 436 10.91 15.96 -1.66
CA ALA A 436 11.80 15.07 -0.92
C ALA A 436 13.08 15.80 -0.51
N THR A 437 13.74 16.51 -1.42
CA THR A 437 14.97 17.28 -1.15
C THR A 437 14.72 18.40 -0.13
N ASN A 438 13.60 19.12 -0.22
CA ASN A 438 13.23 20.13 0.77
C ASN A 438 12.99 19.53 2.15
N ALA A 439 12.33 18.37 2.22
CA ALA A 439 12.10 17.67 3.47
C ALA A 439 13.42 17.25 4.13
N LEU A 440 14.35 16.70 3.36
CA LEU A 440 15.71 16.36 3.83
C LEU A 440 16.43 17.55 4.46
N THR A 441 16.43 18.68 3.75
CA THR A 441 17.08 19.91 4.20
C THR A 441 16.44 20.46 5.49
N ASN A 442 15.13 20.49 5.53
CA ASN A 442 14.38 20.99 6.70
C ASN A 442 14.57 20.11 7.95
N ALA A 443 14.74 18.81 7.76
CA ALA A 443 14.96 17.85 8.84
C ALA A 443 16.45 17.68 9.20
N ALA A 444 17.35 18.36 8.49
CA ALA A 444 18.82 18.23 8.62
C ALA A 444 19.29 16.77 8.45
N ILE A 445 18.65 16.01 7.55
CA ILE A 445 19.02 14.61 7.27
C ILE A 445 19.88 14.56 6.01
N PRO A 446 21.10 13.99 6.08
CA PRO A 446 22.04 13.97 4.95
C PRO A 446 21.75 12.82 3.96
N ALA A 447 20.53 12.73 3.43
CA ALA A 447 20.18 11.75 2.39
C ALA A 447 20.56 12.29 1.00
N SER A 448 21.84 12.45 0.78
CA SER A 448 22.44 13.13 -0.38
C SER A 448 22.16 12.41 -1.70
N LEU A 449 22.06 11.08 -1.73
CA LEU A 449 21.79 10.32 -2.96
C LEU A 449 20.43 10.67 -3.55
N ILE A 450 19.41 10.86 -2.70
CA ILE A 450 18.07 11.27 -3.13
C ILE A 450 18.11 12.68 -3.76
N ALA A 451 18.83 13.60 -3.15
CA ALA A 451 19.00 14.95 -3.67
C ALA A 451 19.80 14.96 -4.99
N ASN A 452 20.90 14.20 -5.06
CA ASN A 452 21.75 14.11 -6.25
C ASN A 452 21.03 13.51 -7.45
N ALA A 453 20.10 12.56 -7.24
CA ALA A 453 19.27 12.04 -8.32
C ALA A 453 18.37 13.12 -8.93
N LEU A 454 17.82 14.02 -8.10
CA LEU A 454 17.07 15.18 -8.58
C LEU A 454 17.98 16.14 -9.36
N TYR A 455 19.17 16.46 -8.85
CA TYR A 455 20.11 17.35 -9.51
C TYR A 455 20.61 16.80 -10.87
N ALA A 456 20.84 15.49 -10.96
CA ALA A 456 21.17 14.83 -12.22
C ALA A 456 20.06 15.03 -13.28
N ARG A 457 18.78 14.89 -12.89
CA ARG A 457 17.65 15.19 -13.77
C ARG A 457 17.58 16.67 -14.17
N GLN A 458 17.81 17.58 -13.23
CA GLN A 458 17.85 19.02 -13.51
C GLN A 458 18.97 19.37 -14.49
N ILE A 459 20.18 18.82 -14.29
CA ILE A 459 21.29 19.00 -15.24
C ILE A 459 20.93 18.47 -16.63
N SER A 460 20.18 17.37 -16.71
CA SER A 460 19.75 16.81 -18.01
C SER A 460 18.93 17.81 -18.84
N SER A 461 18.12 18.65 -18.20
CA SER A 461 17.28 19.64 -18.87
C SER A 461 18.07 20.77 -19.56
N TYR A 462 19.31 21.04 -19.14
CA TYR A 462 20.16 22.04 -19.74
C TYR A 462 20.91 21.52 -20.99
N LYS A 463 20.22 20.85 -21.92
CA LYS A 463 20.82 20.19 -23.09
C LYS A 463 21.68 21.12 -23.92
N LYS A 464 21.22 22.34 -24.23
CA LYS A 464 21.98 23.32 -25.03
C LYS A 464 23.30 23.68 -24.34
N LEU A 465 23.26 23.95 -23.05
CA LEU A 465 24.42 24.29 -22.26
C LEU A 465 25.43 23.12 -22.19
N ARG A 466 24.94 21.88 -21.99
CA ARG A 466 25.78 20.68 -21.98
C ARG A 466 26.54 20.49 -23.31
N VAL A 467 25.86 20.71 -24.43
CA VAL A 467 26.49 20.64 -25.77
C VAL A 467 27.55 21.71 -25.95
N GLU A 468 27.34 22.93 -25.43
CA GLU A 468 28.33 24.00 -25.49
C GLU A 468 29.55 23.70 -24.61
N PHE A 469 29.32 23.20 -23.39
CA PHE A 469 30.44 22.76 -22.52
C PHE A 469 31.25 21.64 -23.17
N GLU A 470 30.63 20.65 -23.79
CA GLU A 470 31.34 19.55 -24.44
C GLU A 470 32.27 20.03 -25.58
N LYS A 471 31.85 21.05 -26.33
CA LYS A 471 32.73 21.67 -27.37
C LYS A 471 33.99 22.30 -26.77
N ASN A 472 33.87 22.93 -25.61
CA ASN A 472 34.97 23.61 -24.94
C ASN A 472 35.84 22.66 -24.09
N PHE A 473 35.23 21.56 -23.61
CA PHE A 473 35.88 20.57 -22.74
C PHE A 473 35.68 19.16 -23.30
N PRO A 474 36.20 18.85 -24.50
CA PRO A 474 35.97 17.58 -25.15
C PRO A 474 36.48 16.41 -24.30
N ARG A 475 35.74 15.32 -24.30
CA ARG A 475 36.17 14.07 -23.69
C ARG A 475 36.96 13.26 -24.70
N GLN A 476 38.07 12.66 -24.27
CA GLN A 476 38.70 11.62 -25.05
C GLN A 476 37.80 10.38 -25.02
N LYS A 477 37.41 9.88 -26.19
CA LYS A 477 36.64 8.61 -26.30
C LYS A 477 37.60 7.43 -26.17
N ASN A 478 38.06 7.14 -24.99
CA ASN A 478 38.82 5.94 -24.69
C ASN A 478 37.86 4.84 -24.22
N THR A 479 37.97 3.65 -24.76
CA THR A 479 37.29 2.48 -24.21
C THR A 479 37.91 2.17 -22.85
N ILE A 480 37.09 2.18 -21.82
CA ILE A 480 37.54 1.86 -20.46
C ILE A 480 37.46 0.36 -20.20
N THR A 481 38.37 -0.16 -19.40
CA THR A 481 38.29 -1.55 -18.95
C THR A 481 37.56 -1.62 -17.60
N ILE A 482 36.38 -2.23 -17.58
CA ILE A 482 35.58 -2.43 -16.38
C ILE A 482 35.41 -3.93 -16.13
N ASN A 483 35.68 -4.35 -14.91
CA ASN A 483 35.33 -5.70 -14.46
C ASN A 483 33.83 -5.77 -14.14
N GLU A 484 33.07 -6.63 -14.80
CA GLU A 484 31.63 -6.77 -14.61
C GLU A 484 31.25 -7.18 -13.18
N ALA A 485 32.08 -8.02 -12.52
CA ALA A 485 31.84 -8.40 -11.14
C ALA A 485 32.05 -7.20 -10.18
N SER A 486 33.05 -6.32 -10.46
CA SER A 486 33.22 -5.07 -9.71
C SER A 486 32.05 -4.12 -9.96
N LEU A 487 31.56 -4.01 -11.19
CA LEU A 487 30.42 -3.17 -11.54
C LEU A 487 29.12 -3.63 -10.82
N LYS A 488 28.87 -4.96 -10.78
CA LYS A 488 27.76 -5.54 -10.02
C LYS A 488 27.85 -5.22 -8.52
N LYS A 489 29.04 -5.37 -7.94
CA LYS A 489 29.29 -5.01 -6.53
C LYS A 489 29.06 -3.53 -6.27
N ALA A 490 29.50 -2.64 -7.17
CA ALA A 490 29.28 -1.21 -7.06
C ALA A 490 27.78 -0.85 -7.09
N TYR A 491 27.03 -1.44 -8.00
CA TYR A 491 25.56 -1.32 -8.02
C TYR A 491 24.93 -1.75 -6.70
N HIS A 492 25.30 -2.92 -6.19
CA HIS A 492 24.76 -3.46 -4.94
C HIS A 492 25.08 -2.56 -3.74
N PHE A 493 26.34 -2.09 -3.64
CA PHE A 493 26.75 -1.15 -2.60
C PHE A 493 25.89 0.11 -2.59
N ALA A 494 25.78 0.78 -3.75
CA ALA A 494 25.00 2.01 -3.84
C ALA A 494 23.51 1.79 -3.54
N LYS A 495 22.94 0.65 -3.97
CA LYS A 495 21.56 0.26 -3.63
C LYS A 495 21.34 0.14 -2.12
N ILE A 496 22.27 -0.46 -1.37
CA ILE A 496 22.21 -0.53 0.10
C ILE A 496 22.18 0.90 0.69
N ILE A 497 23.06 1.79 0.24
CA ILE A 497 23.14 3.16 0.77
C ILE A 497 21.87 3.97 0.44
N ILE A 498 21.32 3.84 -0.77
CA ILE A 498 20.06 4.48 -1.16
C ILE A 498 18.93 4.10 -0.21
N HIS A 499 18.76 2.80 0.06
CA HIS A 499 17.70 2.32 0.94
C HIS A 499 17.95 2.75 2.40
N PHE A 500 19.19 2.70 2.86
CA PHE A 500 19.53 3.22 4.18
C PHE A 500 19.11 4.68 4.34
N GLN A 501 19.48 5.55 3.39
CA GLN A 501 19.12 6.96 3.46
C GLN A 501 17.59 7.17 3.43
N GLY A 502 16.87 6.39 2.63
CA GLY A 502 15.40 6.46 2.57
C GLY A 502 14.73 6.05 3.88
N PHE A 503 15.13 4.92 4.48
CA PHE A 503 14.56 4.46 5.76
C PHE A 503 15.01 5.31 6.95
N TRP A 504 16.24 5.84 6.93
CA TRP A 504 16.68 6.80 7.92
C TRP A 504 15.83 8.09 7.89
N LEU A 505 15.53 8.59 6.70
CA LEU A 505 14.62 9.74 6.54
C LEU A 505 13.23 9.45 7.14
N LEU A 506 12.66 8.27 6.88
CA LEU A 506 11.37 7.86 7.44
C LEU A 506 11.41 7.80 8.98
N ASP A 507 12.47 7.24 9.55
CA ASP A 507 12.64 7.09 11.00
C ASP A 507 12.74 8.45 11.71
N GLU A 508 13.59 9.35 11.21
CA GLU A 508 13.77 10.67 11.80
C GLU A 508 12.51 11.54 11.68
N PHE A 509 11.82 11.48 10.52
CA PHE A 509 10.54 12.17 10.38
C PHE A 509 9.47 11.57 11.30
N SER A 510 9.44 10.25 11.44
CA SER A 510 8.52 9.58 12.37
C SER A 510 8.69 10.08 13.80
N LYS A 511 9.93 10.23 14.27
CA LYS A 511 10.25 10.77 15.59
C LYS A 511 9.82 12.23 15.74
N ASN A 512 10.18 13.07 14.75
CA ASN A 512 9.94 14.51 14.80
C ASN A 512 8.44 14.87 14.71
N HIS A 513 7.65 14.07 13.99
CA HIS A 513 6.21 14.28 13.79
C HIS A 513 5.32 13.37 14.66
N HIS A 514 5.91 12.50 15.48
CA HIS A 514 5.20 11.53 16.32
C HIS A 514 4.27 10.58 15.55
N TRP A 515 4.63 10.25 14.29
CA TRP A 515 3.81 9.40 13.43
C TRP A 515 3.86 7.91 13.77
N ASN A 516 4.85 7.48 14.56
CA ASN A 516 5.04 6.08 14.97
C ASN A 516 5.06 5.11 13.77
N LEU A 517 5.80 5.45 12.71
CA LEU A 517 5.88 4.67 11.48
C LEU A 517 6.42 3.26 11.75
N ASN A 518 5.73 2.24 11.26
CA ASN A 518 6.24 0.88 11.25
C ASN A 518 7.07 0.64 9.98
N LEU A 519 8.39 0.83 10.08
CA LEU A 519 9.30 0.72 8.94
C LEU A 519 9.31 -0.68 8.30
N SER A 520 9.15 -1.74 9.10
CA SER A 520 9.04 -3.11 8.60
C SER A 520 7.78 -3.31 7.75
N GLU A 521 6.64 -2.76 8.18
CA GLU A 521 5.41 -2.81 7.39
C GLU A 521 5.50 -1.95 6.13
N ILE A 522 6.16 -0.79 6.19
CA ILE A 522 6.44 0.02 5.01
C ILE A 522 7.30 -0.75 4.01
N ALA A 523 8.38 -1.40 4.46
CA ALA A 523 9.18 -2.26 3.60
C ALA A 523 8.34 -3.41 3.03
N ARG A 524 7.48 -4.06 3.83
CA ARG A 524 6.61 -5.15 3.39
C ARG A 524 5.69 -4.72 2.24
N ILE A 525 5.01 -3.59 2.37
CA ILE A 525 4.12 -3.13 1.28
C ILE A 525 4.88 -2.68 0.04
N TRP A 526 6.18 -2.42 0.13
CA TRP A 526 7.04 -2.11 -1.00
C TRP A 526 7.65 -3.35 -1.68
N THR A 527 7.42 -4.56 -1.15
CA THR A 527 7.91 -5.80 -1.77
C THR A 527 7.18 -6.17 -3.06
N LYS A 528 5.93 -5.72 -3.24
CA LYS A 528 5.12 -5.97 -4.46
C LYS A 528 4.26 -4.75 -4.83
N GLY A 529 3.95 -4.65 -6.11
CA GLY A 529 3.02 -3.61 -6.61
C GLY A 529 3.58 -2.20 -6.64
N CYS A 530 4.88 -1.99 -6.46
CA CYS A 530 5.51 -0.68 -6.53
C CYS A 530 6.75 -0.69 -7.43
N ILE A 531 7.23 0.50 -7.77
CA ILE A 531 8.37 0.67 -8.69
C ILE A 531 9.70 0.25 -8.05
N ILE A 532 9.85 0.35 -6.74
CA ILE A 532 11.07 -0.03 -6.01
C ILE A 532 11.02 -1.46 -5.44
N GLN A 533 10.05 -2.27 -5.85
CA GLN A 533 9.98 -3.67 -5.44
C GLN A 533 11.24 -4.42 -5.87
N SER A 534 11.82 -5.20 -4.94
CA SER A 534 13.07 -5.93 -5.17
C SER A 534 13.27 -7.04 -4.14
N ASP A 535 14.13 -8.00 -4.44
CA ASP A 535 14.58 -9.02 -3.48
C ASP A 535 15.29 -8.38 -2.27
N PHE A 536 16.00 -7.28 -2.51
CA PHE A 536 16.62 -6.53 -1.42
C PHE A 536 15.58 -5.94 -0.46
N MET A 537 14.46 -5.41 -0.97
CA MET A 537 13.36 -4.92 -0.14
C MET A 537 12.79 -6.03 0.75
N GLU A 538 12.64 -7.25 0.23
CA GLU A 538 12.21 -8.40 1.04
C GLU A 538 13.20 -8.74 2.16
N THR A 539 14.50 -8.56 1.92
CA THR A 539 15.55 -8.73 2.93
C THR A 539 15.44 -7.69 4.05
N LEU A 540 15.02 -6.46 3.72
CA LEU A 540 14.90 -5.37 4.70
C LEU A 540 13.71 -5.55 5.66
N VAL A 541 12.66 -6.26 5.30
CA VAL A 541 11.45 -6.44 6.14
C VAL A 541 11.81 -6.96 7.56
N PRO A 542 12.51 -8.08 7.74
CA PRO A 542 12.87 -8.55 9.07
C PRO A 542 13.91 -7.65 9.78
N ILE A 543 14.82 -7.04 9.05
CA ILE A 543 15.86 -6.15 9.59
C ILE A 543 15.22 -4.91 10.23
N LEU A 544 14.34 -4.24 9.50
CA LEU A 544 13.65 -3.03 9.96
C LEU A 544 12.66 -3.25 11.10
N LYS A 545 12.32 -4.50 11.39
CA LYS A 545 11.56 -4.85 12.60
C LYS A 545 12.41 -4.71 13.86
N ILE A 546 13.73 -4.82 13.73
CA ILE A 546 14.68 -4.78 14.84
C ILE A 546 15.30 -3.39 14.99
N SER A 547 15.77 -2.81 13.89
CA SER A 547 16.46 -1.51 13.90
C SER A 547 16.29 -0.77 12.57
N PRO A 548 16.11 0.58 12.61
CA PRO A 548 16.14 1.41 11.41
C PRO A 548 17.56 1.57 10.84
N THR A 549 18.61 1.32 11.64
CA THR A 549 20.01 1.49 11.25
C THR A 549 20.51 0.22 10.53
N ILE A 550 20.00 -0.03 9.33
CA ILE A 550 20.27 -1.27 8.57
C ILE A 550 21.77 -1.50 8.29
N LEU A 551 22.60 -0.45 8.24
CA LEU A 551 24.03 -0.58 7.97
C LEU A 551 24.81 -1.28 9.10
N LEU A 552 24.27 -1.32 10.32
CA LEU A 552 24.87 -1.98 11.47
C LEU A 552 24.39 -3.42 11.65
N GLU A 553 23.44 -3.87 10.83
CA GLU A 553 23.01 -5.26 10.82
C GLU A 553 24.13 -6.13 10.22
N GLU A 554 24.45 -7.25 10.84
CA GLU A 554 25.63 -8.07 10.51
C GLU A 554 25.66 -8.49 9.05
N SER A 555 24.53 -8.97 8.53
CA SER A 555 24.43 -9.44 7.14
C SER A 555 24.61 -8.30 6.11
N ILE A 556 24.18 -7.08 6.42
CA ILE A 556 24.37 -5.90 5.59
C ILE A 556 25.82 -5.39 5.70
N THR A 557 26.37 -5.39 6.93
CA THR A 557 27.77 -5.01 7.17
C THR A 557 28.74 -5.87 6.36
N GLU A 558 28.53 -7.19 6.31
CA GLU A 558 29.38 -8.09 5.50
C GLU A 558 29.22 -7.84 3.99
N GLN A 559 28.02 -7.55 3.53
CA GLN A 559 27.79 -7.14 2.13
C GLN A 559 28.56 -5.84 1.80
N ILE A 560 28.52 -4.86 2.69
CA ILE A 560 29.26 -3.59 2.51
C ILE A 560 30.76 -3.83 2.46
N LYS A 561 31.33 -4.63 3.41
CA LYS A 561 32.77 -4.95 3.41
C LYS A 561 33.24 -5.57 2.10
N THR A 562 32.40 -6.38 1.46
CA THR A 562 32.72 -7.07 0.20
C THR A 562 32.46 -6.22 -1.06
N THR A 563 31.60 -5.22 -0.97
CA THR A 563 31.15 -4.42 -2.13
C THR A 563 31.77 -3.03 -2.19
N ALA A 564 32.04 -2.38 -1.06
CA ALA A 564 32.61 -1.03 -1.01
C ALA A 564 33.97 -0.88 -1.72
N PRO A 565 34.94 -1.82 -1.59
CA PRO A 565 36.19 -1.71 -2.33
C PRO A 565 36.00 -1.70 -3.86
N ALA A 566 35.12 -2.56 -4.37
CA ALA A 566 34.81 -2.61 -5.78
C ALA A 566 34.08 -1.32 -6.26
N ALA A 567 33.16 -0.79 -5.46
CA ALA A 567 32.52 0.49 -5.76
C ALA A 567 33.53 1.64 -5.84
N THR A 568 34.49 1.67 -4.92
CA THR A 568 35.59 2.66 -4.94
C THR A 568 36.44 2.53 -6.22
N GLU A 569 36.81 1.31 -6.63
CA GLU A 569 37.52 1.03 -7.87
C GLU A 569 36.76 1.57 -9.09
N ILE A 570 35.47 1.31 -9.19
CA ILE A 570 34.62 1.76 -10.29
C ILE A 570 34.52 3.29 -10.33
N VAL A 571 34.35 3.95 -9.18
CA VAL A 571 34.31 5.42 -9.09
C VAL A 571 35.62 6.05 -9.50
N ILE A 572 36.76 5.49 -9.10
CA ILE A 572 38.08 5.97 -9.55
C ILE A 572 38.18 5.91 -11.07
N LYS A 573 37.86 4.76 -11.68
CA LYS A 573 37.86 4.59 -13.14
C LYS A 573 36.92 5.56 -13.86
N ALA A 574 35.75 5.82 -13.28
CA ALA A 574 34.80 6.79 -13.82
C ALA A 574 35.39 8.21 -13.85
N LEU A 575 35.99 8.64 -12.74
CA LEU A 575 36.61 9.97 -12.61
C LEU A 575 37.79 10.15 -13.57
N GLU A 576 38.69 9.17 -13.67
CA GLU A 576 39.84 9.18 -14.59
C GLU A 576 39.38 9.34 -16.06
N ASN A 577 38.22 8.82 -16.40
CA ASN A 577 37.65 8.85 -17.75
C ASN A 577 36.54 9.91 -17.92
N LYS A 578 36.39 10.83 -16.98
CA LYS A 578 35.39 11.91 -17.00
C LYS A 578 33.94 11.40 -17.22
N ILE A 579 33.60 10.23 -16.67
CA ILE A 579 32.26 9.67 -16.69
C ILE A 579 31.53 10.15 -15.42
N ALA A 580 30.38 10.76 -15.60
CA ALA A 580 29.58 11.24 -14.48
C ALA A 580 28.91 10.05 -13.76
N THR A 581 29.15 9.93 -12.46
CA THR A 581 28.62 8.88 -11.57
C THR A 581 28.19 9.51 -10.25
N ALA A 582 27.19 10.39 -10.31
CA ALA A 582 26.75 11.18 -9.15
C ALA A 582 26.32 10.28 -7.97
N ILE A 583 25.54 9.24 -8.24
CA ILE A 583 25.04 8.33 -7.19
C ILE A 583 26.15 7.41 -6.67
N LEU A 584 26.93 6.78 -7.55
CA LEU A 584 28.02 5.90 -7.13
C LEU A 584 29.08 6.66 -6.33
N SER A 585 29.47 7.85 -6.80
CA SER A 585 30.46 8.70 -6.14
C SER A 585 29.97 9.17 -4.77
N ASP A 586 28.73 9.63 -4.69
CA ASP A 586 28.14 10.11 -3.44
C ASP A 586 27.92 8.97 -2.44
N ALA A 587 27.53 7.77 -2.90
CA ALA A 587 27.39 6.60 -2.02
C ALA A 587 28.70 6.29 -1.27
N ILE A 588 29.85 6.36 -1.97
CA ILE A 588 31.18 6.17 -1.35
C ILE A 588 31.49 7.31 -0.39
N GLN A 589 31.28 8.57 -0.79
CA GLN A 589 31.56 9.72 0.05
C GLN A 589 30.70 9.75 1.30
N PHE A 590 29.40 9.48 1.16
CA PHE A 590 28.49 9.36 2.28
C PHE A 590 28.93 8.25 3.25
N PHE A 591 29.24 7.05 2.73
CA PHE A 591 29.68 5.93 3.56
C PHE A 591 30.99 6.24 4.29
N ASN A 592 31.97 6.83 3.61
CA ASN A 592 33.22 7.27 4.22
C ASN A 592 32.97 8.28 5.35
N ALA A 593 32.09 9.26 5.12
CA ALA A 593 31.76 10.26 6.12
C ALA A 593 31.09 9.66 7.37
N ILE A 594 30.06 8.81 7.17
CA ILE A 594 29.29 8.22 8.30
C ILE A 594 30.09 7.17 9.07
N SER A 595 31.08 6.54 8.44
CA SER A 595 31.98 5.57 9.08
C SER A 595 33.25 6.20 9.69
N THR A 596 33.40 7.54 9.66
CA THR A 596 34.55 8.26 10.22
C THR A 596 34.20 8.86 11.57
N ALA A 597 34.79 8.33 12.64
CA ALA A 597 34.52 8.78 14.00
C ALA A 597 35.03 10.22 14.27
N HIS A 598 36.12 10.62 13.65
CA HIS A 598 36.72 11.94 13.81
C HIS A 598 36.66 12.71 12.48
N SER A 599 35.58 13.46 12.30
CA SER A 599 35.37 14.24 11.08
C SER A 599 36.12 15.61 11.15
N THR A 600 36.28 16.23 9.98
CA THR A 600 36.85 17.59 9.85
C THR A 600 35.86 18.69 10.27
N ALA A 601 34.70 18.38 10.83
CA ALA A 601 33.71 19.33 11.32
C ALA A 601 34.26 20.19 12.48
N ASN A 602 35.25 19.69 13.21
CA ASN A 602 35.99 20.46 14.22
C ASN A 602 36.63 21.73 13.63
N LEU A 603 37.24 21.65 12.42
CA LEU A 603 37.80 22.83 11.76
C LEU A 603 36.69 23.82 11.35
N ILE A 604 35.58 23.33 10.82
CA ILE A 604 34.43 24.19 10.48
C ILE A 604 33.89 24.90 11.73
N GLN A 605 33.78 24.22 12.84
CA GLN A 605 33.28 24.81 14.10
C GLN A 605 34.30 25.81 14.65
N ALA A 606 35.61 25.52 14.54
CA ALA A 606 36.67 26.47 14.91
C ALA A 606 36.64 27.74 14.04
N GLN A 607 36.47 27.61 12.72
CA GLN A 607 36.29 28.75 11.81
C GLN A 607 35.09 29.61 12.20
N ARG A 608 33.94 28.99 12.51
CA ARG A 608 32.75 29.71 12.97
C ARG A 608 32.99 30.46 14.28
N ASP A 609 33.75 29.86 15.19
CA ASP A 609 34.12 30.50 16.45
C ASP A 609 35.10 31.66 16.18
N TYR A 610 36.06 31.50 15.27
CA TYR A 610 37.04 32.53 14.89
C TYR A 610 36.36 33.79 14.37
N PHE A 611 35.45 33.68 13.41
CA PHE A 611 34.86 34.88 12.77
C PHE A 611 33.57 35.38 13.43
N GLY A 612 32.91 34.58 14.31
CA GLY A 612 31.60 34.93 14.84
C GLY A 612 31.39 34.57 16.29
N ALA A 613 32.42 34.14 17.02
CA ALA A 613 32.31 33.69 18.43
C ALA A 613 31.17 32.69 18.66
N HIS A 614 30.92 31.76 17.70
CA HIS A 614 29.82 30.79 17.75
C HIS A 614 30.04 29.68 18.77
N THR A 615 31.14 29.75 19.51
CA THR A 615 31.53 28.77 20.54
C THR A 615 31.69 27.33 20.01
N PHE A 616 32.43 26.53 20.71
CA PHE A 616 32.61 25.10 20.45
C PHE A 616 32.66 24.32 21.77
N LEU A 617 32.44 23.01 21.68
CA LEU A 617 32.56 22.10 22.80
C LEU A 617 33.93 21.40 22.72
N ARG A 618 34.76 21.50 23.77
CA ARG A 618 36.02 20.72 23.86
C ARG A 618 35.73 19.25 24.09
N ILE A 619 36.62 18.41 23.61
CA ILE A 619 36.55 16.96 23.89
C ILE A 619 36.57 16.75 25.41
N GLY A 620 35.56 16.04 25.91
CA GLY A 620 35.39 15.78 27.35
C GLY A 620 34.75 16.91 28.18
N ALA A 621 34.45 18.07 27.58
CA ALA A 621 33.75 19.15 28.26
C ALA A 621 32.22 19.09 28.07
N THR A 622 31.47 19.65 29.00
CA THR A 622 30.00 19.74 28.94
C THR A 622 29.51 21.15 28.59
N ALA A 623 30.36 22.16 28.69
CA ALA A 623 30.04 23.56 28.42
C ALA A 623 30.76 24.03 27.13
N LYS A 624 30.03 24.83 26.34
CA LYS A 624 30.61 25.49 25.16
C LYS A 624 31.44 26.70 25.60
N GLU A 625 32.52 26.97 24.87
CA GLU A 625 33.38 28.10 25.10
C GLU A 625 33.75 28.82 23.78
N HIS A 626 34.15 30.06 23.87
CA HIS A 626 34.81 30.81 22.81
C HIS A 626 36.33 30.82 23.09
N TYR A 627 37.13 30.69 22.04
CA TYR A 627 38.59 30.77 22.17
C TYR A 627 39.13 32.06 21.53
N ALA A 628 40.05 32.73 22.18
CA ALA A 628 40.75 33.87 21.61
C ALA A 628 41.77 33.39 20.56
N TRP A 629 41.33 33.29 19.32
CA TRP A 629 42.13 32.83 18.18
C TRP A 629 43.14 33.87 17.77
N GLY A 630 44.18 34.06 18.47
CA GLY A 630 45.30 34.96 18.09
C GLY A 630 44.87 36.37 17.67
N SER A 631 44.95 37.31 18.54
CA SER A 631 44.94 38.73 18.23
C SER A 631 46.28 39.18 17.68
#